data_f28cefd75d195ee560282e1c0d135724
#
_entry.id   f28cefd75d195ee560282e1c0d135724
#
_cell.length_a   1.000
_cell.length_b   1.000
_cell.length_c   1.000
_cell.angle_alpha   90.00
_cell.angle_beta   90.00
_cell.angle_gamma   90.00
#
_symmetry.space_group_name_H-M   'P 1'
#
loop_
_entity.id
_entity.type
_entity.pdbx_description
1 polymer ?
#
loop_
_entity_poly.entity_id
_entity_poly.type
_entity_poly.pdbx_seq_one_letter_code
_entity_poly.pdbx_strand_id
1 'polypeptide(L)'
;AKIDDTLAGVPGDTITVPAYTYIGDASDVAEGGEVAIEKMTTSTRKAKIKKAMKGIGLTDEAVLSGYGNPVGEANTQLALAIAAKIDSDCMDALQTASLIYDGSKAAISYNAIVDAVDLFEEEMGCSDKVLFIHPKQVTQLRKNPDFLSADKYTPGVGLTGEIGMIAGCRLVPSKKVPLVDGVYACPIVKLEADPEVDDEIPALTISRKREVNIETERKPKTRTTEITADEFYVAVLSNEAKVVLAKFKA
;
A
#
# COMPACT_ATOMS: atom_id res chain seq x y z
N ALA A 1 -2.66 -1.99 5.61
CA ALA A 1 -2.39 -3.43 5.45
C ALA A 1 -2.62 -4.15 6.78
N LYS A 2 -3.21 -5.33 6.73
CA LYS A 2 -3.31 -6.25 7.86
C LYS A 2 -2.08 -7.16 7.84
N ILE A 3 -1.48 -7.41 8.98
CA ILE A 3 -0.40 -8.39 9.13
C ILE A 3 -1.03 -9.72 9.52
N ASP A 4 -0.65 -10.78 8.80
CA ASP A 4 -1.11 -12.14 9.03
C ASP A 4 0.09 -13.05 9.30
N ASP A 5 0.15 -13.62 10.50
CA ASP A 5 1.21 -14.48 10.98
C ASP A 5 0.79 -15.97 11.01
N THR A 6 -0.35 -16.34 10.42
CA THR A 6 -0.88 -17.70 10.44
C THR A 6 0.06 -18.72 9.77
N LEU A 7 0.97 -18.24 8.94
CA LEU A 7 1.95 -19.07 8.22
C LEU A 7 3.27 -19.28 8.97
N ALA A 8 3.43 -18.68 10.14
CA ALA A 8 4.63 -18.88 10.94
C ALA A 8 4.78 -20.36 11.33
N GLY A 9 5.89 -20.98 10.94
CA GLY A 9 6.16 -22.39 11.23
C GLY A 9 5.44 -23.43 10.34
N VAL A 10 4.57 -23.02 9.42
CA VAL A 10 3.88 -23.94 8.50
C VAL A 10 4.76 -24.21 7.26
N PRO A 11 4.94 -25.47 6.81
CA PRO A 11 5.69 -25.76 5.59
C PRO A 11 4.96 -25.23 4.34
N GLY A 12 5.75 -24.82 3.33
CA GLY A 12 5.25 -24.25 2.07
C GLY A 12 5.80 -22.83 1.83
N ASP A 13 5.87 -22.43 0.57
CA ASP A 13 6.39 -21.13 0.12
C ASP A 13 5.35 -20.29 -0.64
N THR A 14 4.15 -20.83 -0.81
CA THR A 14 3.09 -20.23 -1.62
C THR A 14 1.82 -20.08 -0.82
N ILE A 15 1.24 -18.89 -0.86
CA ILE A 15 -0.05 -18.58 -0.27
C ILE A 15 -1.08 -18.53 -1.37
N THR A 16 -2.25 -19.10 -1.10
CA THR A 16 -3.43 -18.99 -1.97
C THR A 16 -4.45 -18.10 -1.27
N VAL A 17 -4.72 -16.93 -1.85
CA VAL A 17 -5.76 -16.02 -1.37
C VAL A 17 -7.00 -16.28 -2.22
N PRO A 18 -8.11 -16.78 -1.63
CA PRO A 18 -9.37 -16.92 -2.35
C PRO A 18 -10.01 -15.55 -2.56
N ALA A 19 -10.55 -15.31 -3.74
CA ALA A 19 -11.41 -14.18 -4.03
C ALA A 19 -12.76 -14.71 -4.52
N TYR A 20 -13.82 -14.22 -3.90
CA TYR A 20 -15.19 -14.59 -4.24
C TYR A 20 -15.80 -13.49 -5.09
N THR A 21 -16.53 -13.88 -6.13
CA THR A 21 -17.28 -12.93 -6.95
C THR A 21 -18.70 -12.84 -6.42
N TYR A 22 -19.21 -11.62 -6.29
CA TYR A 22 -20.62 -11.40 -5.95
C TYR A 22 -21.53 -12.08 -6.98
N ILE A 23 -22.56 -12.79 -6.50
CA ILE A 23 -23.47 -13.57 -7.35
C ILE A 23 -24.58 -12.74 -8.02
N GLY A 24 -24.66 -11.44 -7.71
CA GLY A 24 -25.72 -10.55 -8.20
C GLY A 24 -26.91 -10.42 -7.25
N ASP A 25 -27.82 -9.51 -7.57
CA ASP A 25 -28.98 -9.21 -6.75
C ASP A 25 -30.04 -10.30 -6.84
N ALA A 26 -30.84 -10.42 -5.77
CA ALA A 26 -31.98 -11.32 -5.76
C ALA A 26 -33.05 -10.87 -6.76
N SER A 27 -33.65 -11.82 -7.49
CA SER A 27 -34.75 -11.56 -8.39
C SER A 27 -36.09 -11.93 -7.77
N ASP A 28 -37.16 -11.19 -8.13
CA ASP A 28 -38.53 -11.52 -7.72
C ASP A 28 -38.99 -12.81 -8.40
N VAL A 29 -39.50 -13.73 -7.60
CA VAL A 29 -40.06 -15.02 -8.09
C VAL A 29 -41.53 -15.08 -7.83
N ALA A 30 -42.33 -15.42 -8.84
CA ALA A 30 -43.76 -15.60 -8.70
C ALA A 30 -44.08 -16.81 -7.80
N GLU A 31 -45.28 -16.81 -7.19
CA GLU A 31 -45.75 -17.91 -6.34
C GLU A 31 -45.71 -19.26 -7.10
N GLY A 32 -44.92 -20.22 -6.55
CA GLY A 32 -44.73 -21.54 -7.20
C GLY A 32 -43.65 -21.55 -8.30
N GLY A 33 -42.93 -20.44 -8.52
CA GLY A 33 -41.84 -20.36 -9.48
C GLY A 33 -40.56 -21.00 -8.93
N GLU A 34 -39.71 -21.52 -9.83
CA GLU A 34 -38.38 -22.03 -9.49
C GLU A 34 -37.35 -20.91 -9.51
N VAL A 35 -36.49 -20.87 -8.51
CA VAL A 35 -35.35 -19.96 -8.45
C VAL A 35 -34.17 -20.56 -9.24
N ALA A 36 -33.53 -19.76 -10.09
CA ALA A 36 -32.31 -20.15 -10.75
C ALA A 36 -31.17 -20.30 -9.70
N ILE A 37 -30.55 -21.48 -9.65
CA ILE A 37 -29.42 -21.73 -8.76
C ILE A 37 -28.11 -21.42 -9.52
N GLU A 38 -27.43 -20.36 -9.12
CA GLU A 38 -26.15 -19.99 -9.67
C GLU A 38 -25.01 -20.59 -8.83
N LYS A 39 -23.91 -20.94 -9.48
CA LYS A 39 -22.71 -21.44 -8.78
C LYS A 39 -21.81 -20.26 -8.45
N MET A 40 -21.48 -20.14 -7.16
CA MET A 40 -20.46 -19.18 -6.73
C MET A 40 -19.13 -19.46 -7.41
N THR A 41 -18.59 -18.46 -8.10
CA THR A 41 -17.29 -18.54 -8.78
C THR A 41 -16.22 -18.09 -7.81
N THR A 42 -15.21 -18.93 -7.62
CA THR A 42 -14.06 -18.64 -6.77
C THR A 42 -12.83 -18.46 -7.66
N SER A 43 -12.18 -17.33 -7.59
CA SER A 43 -10.86 -17.13 -8.13
C SER A 43 -9.80 -17.28 -7.04
N THR A 44 -8.61 -17.73 -7.41
CA THR A 44 -7.51 -17.91 -6.46
C THR A 44 -6.29 -17.16 -6.95
N ARG A 45 -5.72 -16.33 -6.09
CA ARG A 45 -4.42 -15.72 -6.33
C ARG A 45 -3.35 -16.46 -5.58
N LYS A 46 -2.28 -16.81 -6.27
CA LYS A 46 -1.11 -17.42 -5.65
C LYS A 46 -0.01 -16.38 -5.49
N ALA A 47 0.50 -16.26 -4.28
CA ALA A 47 1.63 -15.39 -3.99
C ALA A 47 2.75 -16.20 -3.35
N LYS A 48 3.97 -16.00 -3.82
CA LYS A 48 5.15 -16.70 -3.33
C LYS A 48 5.85 -15.87 -2.26
N ILE A 49 6.08 -16.46 -1.10
CA ILE A 49 6.85 -15.86 -0.01
C ILE A 49 8.27 -15.59 -0.48
N LYS A 50 8.76 -14.41 -0.21
CA LYS A 50 10.12 -13.98 -0.53
C LYS A 50 10.92 -13.64 0.72
N LYS A 51 12.23 -13.72 0.61
CA LYS A 51 13.18 -13.31 1.63
C LYS A 51 13.65 -11.89 1.31
N ALA A 52 13.45 -10.96 2.21
CA ALA A 52 14.14 -9.68 2.20
C ALA A 52 15.33 -9.76 3.15
N MET A 53 16.51 -9.35 2.68
CA MET A 53 17.73 -9.44 3.48
C MET A 53 18.62 -8.23 3.20
N LYS A 54 19.25 -7.72 4.24
CA LYS A 54 20.27 -6.66 4.17
C LYS A 54 21.38 -6.95 5.18
N GLY A 55 22.63 -6.65 4.82
CA GLY A 55 23.77 -6.81 5.71
C GLY A 55 24.65 -5.55 5.73
N ILE A 56 25.33 -5.35 6.84
CA ILE A 56 26.32 -4.28 7.06
C ILE A 56 27.56 -4.91 7.69
N GLY A 57 28.73 -4.56 7.17
CA GLY A 57 30.02 -4.92 7.75
C GLY A 57 30.65 -3.72 8.48
N LEU A 58 31.02 -3.91 9.74
CA LEU A 58 31.70 -2.92 10.56
C LEU A 58 33.14 -3.39 10.87
N THR A 59 34.12 -2.60 10.52
CA THR A 59 35.52 -2.87 10.90
C THR A 59 35.79 -2.39 12.31
N ASP A 60 36.79 -3.00 13.00
CA ASP A 60 37.18 -2.58 14.35
C ASP A 60 37.64 -1.12 14.36
N GLU A 61 38.37 -0.72 13.32
CA GLU A 61 38.86 0.65 13.16
C GLU A 61 37.67 1.64 13.08
N ALA A 62 36.61 1.30 12.33
CA ALA A 62 35.42 2.15 12.22
C ALA A 62 34.69 2.27 13.56
N VAL A 63 34.64 1.18 14.35
CA VAL A 63 34.00 1.19 15.68
C VAL A 63 34.83 1.96 16.70
N LEU A 64 36.18 1.82 16.67
CA LEU A 64 37.06 2.47 17.62
C LEU A 64 37.27 3.96 17.32
N SER A 65 37.31 4.35 16.05
CA SER A 65 37.47 5.74 15.60
C SER A 65 36.16 6.47 15.36
N GLY A 66 35.04 5.76 15.33
CA GLY A 66 33.69 6.32 15.03
C GLY A 66 33.18 7.20 16.15
N TYR A 67 32.63 8.36 15.79
CA TYR A 67 31.93 9.22 16.71
C TYR A 67 30.52 8.66 16.98
N GLY A 68 30.14 8.54 18.24
CA GLY A 68 28.82 8.03 18.64
C GLY A 68 28.77 6.51 18.80
N ASN A 69 27.67 5.89 18.35
CA ASN A 69 27.44 4.44 18.44
C ASN A 69 27.26 3.82 17.03
N PRO A 70 28.33 3.47 16.30
CA PRO A 70 28.21 2.91 14.95
C PRO A 70 27.41 1.60 14.88
N VAL A 71 27.47 0.77 15.92
CA VAL A 71 26.74 -0.50 15.96
C VAL A 71 25.23 -0.25 16.13
N GLY A 72 24.85 0.69 17.00
CA GLY A 72 23.44 1.08 17.17
C GLY A 72 22.85 1.70 15.89
N GLU A 73 23.64 2.55 15.22
CA GLU A 73 23.22 3.13 13.93
C GLU A 73 23.08 2.06 12.84
N ALA A 74 23.99 1.09 12.78
CA ALA A 74 23.89 -0.02 11.84
C ALA A 74 22.59 -0.82 12.01
N ASN A 75 22.20 -1.12 13.25
CA ASN A 75 20.94 -1.82 13.54
C ASN A 75 19.72 -0.98 13.13
N THR A 76 19.74 0.33 13.39
CA THR A 76 18.68 1.25 12.97
C THR A 76 18.56 1.29 11.44
N GLN A 77 19.66 1.39 10.72
CA GLN A 77 19.69 1.40 9.26
C GLN A 77 19.20 0.08 8.66
N LEU A 78 19.52 -1.07 9.27
CA LEU A 78 19.00 -2.37 8.84
C LEU A 78 17.50 -2.46 9.01
N ALA A 79 16.96 -2.04 10.15
CA ALA A 79 15.52 -2.02 10.39
C ALA A 79 14.78 -1.13 9.39
N LEU A 80 15.30 0.09 9.14
CA LEU A 80 14.75 1.01 8.15
C LEU A 80 14.81 0.43 6.72
N ALA A 81 15.87 -0.29 6.37
CA ALA A 81 16.01 -0.90 5.05
C ALA A 81 14.98 -2.01 4.82
N ILE A 82 14.72 -2.86 5.82
CA ILE A 82 13.68 -3.90 5.76
C ILE A 82 12.30 -3.26 5.65
N ALA A 83 11.96 -2.31 6.53
CA ALA A 83 10.69 -1.60 6.49
C ALA A 83 10.46 -0.91 5.13
N ALA A 84 11.50 -0.25 4.61
CA ALA A 84 11.43 0.39 3.30
C ALA A 84 11.20 -0.61 2.16
N LYS A 85 11.68 -1.85 2.28
CA LYS A 85 11.43 -2.89 1.29
C LYS A 85 10.00 -3.39 1.37
N ILE A 86 9.47 -3.61 2.57
CA ILE A 86 8.07 -4.01 2.78
C ILE A 86 7.11 -2.97 2.19
N ASP A 87 7.33 -1.69 2.47
CA ASP A 87 6.51 -0.61 1.91
C ASP A 87 6.56 -0.57 0.38
N SER A 88 7.75 -0.83 -0.22
CA SER A 88 7.88 -0.88 -1.69
C SER A 88 7.06 -2.02 -2.26
N ASP A 89 7.13 -3.20 -1.64
CA ASP A 89 6.40 -4.38 -2.07
C ASP A 89 4.88 -4.22 -1.88
N CYS A 90 4.45 -3.50 -0.85
CA CYS A 90 3.05 -3.12 -0.68
C CYS A 90 2.57 -2.20 -1.81
N MET A 91 3.39 -1.21 -2.19
CA MET A 91 3.08 -0.35 -3.33
C MET A 91 3.01 -1.14 -4.64
N ASP A 92 3.93 -2.07 -4.87
CA ASP A 92 3.93 -2.94 -6.05
C ASP A 92 2.67 -3.83 -6.08
N ALA A 93 2.24 -4.35 -4.93
CA ALA A 93 1.00 -5.12 -4.82
C ALA A 93 -0.24 -4.28 -5.14
N LEU A 94 -0.30 -3.01 -4.69
CA LEU A 94 -1.40 -2.10 -5.01
C LEU A 94 -1.48 -1.74 -6.51
N GLN A 95 -0.35 -1.82 -7.24
CA GLN A 95 -0.34 -1.60 -8.70
C GLN A 95 -1.08 -2.70 -9.49
N THR A 96 -1.40 -3.82 -8.85
CA THR A 96 -2.14 -4.93 -9.49
C THR A 96 -3.65 -4.76 -9.43
N ALA A 97 -4.16 -3.64 -8.89
CA ALA A 97 -5.59 -3.37 -8.81
C ALA A 97 -6.26 -3.33 -10.19
N SER A 98 -7.48 -3.85 -10.26
CA SER A 98 -8.26 -3.94 -11.49
C SER A 98 -8.99 -2.63 -11.83
N LEU A 99 -9.39 -1.85 -10.82
CA LEU A 99 -10.04 -0.56 -11.01
C LEU A 99 -8.99 0.50 -11.34
N ILE A 100 -9.05 1.05 -12.55
CA ILE A 100 -8.08 2.02 -13.05
C ILE A 100 -8.78 3.29 -13.49
N TYR A 101 -8.39 4.44 -12.94
CA TYR A 101 -8.73 5.76 -13.45
C TYR A 101 -7.61 6.27 -14.35
N ASP A 102 -7.90 6.55 -15.61
CA ASP A 102 -6.91 7.04 -16.57
C ASP A 102 -6.97 8.58 -16.73
N GLY A 103 -6.29 9.27 -15.84
CA GLY A 103 -6.00 10.70 -15.92
C GLY A 103 -4.61 11.04 -16.47
N SER A 104 -3.98 10.13 -17.24
CA SER A 104 -2.59 10.26 -17.73
C SER A 104 -2.32 11.48 -18.61
N LYS A 105 -3.35 12.10 -19.17
CA LYS A 105 -3.25 13.29 -20.05
C LYS A 105 -3.10 14.59 -19.26
N ALA A 106 -3.52 14.64 -18.01
CA ALA A 106 -3.56 15.84 -17.18
C ALA A 106 -2.76 15.67 -15.88
N ALA A 107 -2.28 16.77 -15.34
CA ALA A 107 -1.72 16.80 -13.99
C ALA A 107 -2.83 16.55 -12.97
N ILE A 108 -2.45 16.10 -11.78
CA ILE A 108 -3.38 15.84 -10.70
C ILE A 108 -4.17 17.11 -10.33
N SER A 109 -5.49 16.99 -10.23
CA SER A 109 -6.40 18.06 -9.86
C SER A 109 -7.49 17.56 -8.91
N TYR A 110 -8.23 18.49 -8.27
CA TYR A 110 -9.36 18.15 -7.40
C TYR A 110 -10.39 17.28 -8.14
N ASN A 111 -10.83 17.74 -9.32
CA ASN A 111 -11.86 17.04 -10.11
C ASN A 111 -11.39 15.64 -10.50
N ALA A 112 -10.14 15.49 -10.91
CA ALA A 112 -9.59 14.17 -11.27
C ALA A 112 -9.52 13.20 -10.07
N ILE A 113 -9.34 13.71 -8.85
CA ILE A 113 -9.41 12.89 -7.63
C ILE A 113 -10.86 12.49 -7.34
N VAL A 114 -11.82 13.42 -7.50
CA VAL A 114 -13.26 13.12 -7.35
C VAL A 114 -13.68 12.03 -8.33
N ASP A 115 -13.36 12.20 -9.62
CA ASP A 115 -13.67 11.21 -10.67
C ASP A 115 -13.06 9.83 -10.37
N ALA A 116 -11.86 9.80 -9.78
CA ALA A 116 -11.22 8.55 -9.40
C ALA A 116 -11.88 7.89 -8.17
N VAL A 117 -12.40 8.69 -7.25
CA VAL A 117 -13.15 8.20 -6.07
C VAL A 117 -14.52 7.68 -6.48
N ASP A 118 -15.16 8.29 -7.45
CA ASP A 118 -16.47 7.86 -7.97
C ASP A 118 -16.45 6.44 -8.54
N LEU A 119 -15.27 5.93 -8.95
CA LEU A 119 -15.13 4.53 -9.39
C LEU A 119 -15.35 3.49 -8.28
N PHE A 120 -15.44 3.90 -7.03
CA PHE A 120 -15.85 3.00 -5.95
C PHE A 120 -17.36 2.78 -5.90
N GLU A 121 -18.17 3.57 -6.62
CA GLU A 121 -19.63 3.48 -6.70
C GLU A 121 -20.31 3.36 -5.34
N GLU A 122 -19.84 4.15 -4.35
CA GLU A 122 -20.36 4.12 -2.99
C GLU A 122 -21.68 4.89 -2.88
N GLU A 123 -22.72 4.25 -2.37
CA GLU A 123 -24.02 4.90 -2.08
C GLU A 123 -23.94 5.82 -0.86
N MET A 124 -23.14 5.45 0.14
CA MET A 124 -22.96 6.22 1.38
C MET A 124 -21.50 6.65 1.57
N GLY A 125 -21.00 7.66 0.95
CA GLY A 125 -19.62 8.13 0.94
C GLY A 125 -18.88 8.29 2.29
N CYS A 126 -19.01 7.32 3.20
CA CYS A 126 -18.57 7.36 4.60
C CYS A 126 -17.26 6.61 4.86
N SER A 127 -16.68 5.91 3.88
CA SER A 127 -15.45 5.16 4.13
C SER A 127 -14.22 6.06 4.11
N ASP A 128 -13.35 5.92 5.13
CA ASP A 128 -12.06 6.57 5.14
C ASP A 128 -11.17 6.05 4.01
N LYS A 129 -10.71 6.96 3.16
CA LYS A 129 -9.83 6.66 2.02
C LYS A 129 -8.46 7.28 2.19
N VAL A 130 -7.44 6.59 1.70
CA VAL A 130 -6.07 7.10 1.63
C VAL A 130 -5.60 7.12 0.19
N LEU A 131 -5.17 8.28 -0.28
CA LEU A 131 -4.55 8.46 -1.58
C LEU A 131 -3.04 8.63 -1.40
N PHE A 132 -2.27 7.70 -1.98
CA PHE A 132 -0.81 7.81 -2.04
C PHE A 132 -0.37 8.57 -3.26
N ILE A 133 0.34 9.69 -3.06
CA ILE A 133 0.83 10.56 -4.13
C ILE A 133 2.34 10.80 -4.03
N HIS A 134 2.97 11.07 -5.16
CA HIS A 134 4.37 11.45 -5.15
C HIS A 134 4.55 12.91 -4.61
N PRO A 135 5.63 13.24 -3.86
CA PRO A 135 5.85 14.59 -3.32
C PRO A 135 5.80 15.71 -4.38
N LYS A 136 6.17 15.43 -5.63
CA LYS A 136 6.03 16.40 -6.73
C LYS A 136 4.56 16.73 -7.05
N GLN A 137 3.67 15.75 -6.94
CA GLN A 137 2.23 15.95 -7.15
C GLN A 137 1.60 16.79 -6.02
N VAL A 138 2.10 16.65 -4.78
CA VAL A 138 1.72 17.59 -3.68
C VAL A 138 2.02 19.03 -4.08
N THR A 139 3.17 19.26 -4.70
CA THR A 139 3.55 20.61 -5.18
C THR A 139 2.64 21.07 -6.32
N GLN A 140 2.22 20.17 -7.22
CA GLN A 140 1.26 20.50 -8.28
C GLN A 140 -0.10 20.90 -7.68
N LEU A 141 -0.61 20.14 -6.72
CA LEU A 141 -1.86 20.45 -6.02
C LEU A 141 -1.78 21.82 -5.30
N ARG A 142 -0.68 22.10 -4.59
CA ARG A 142 -0.47 23.40 -3.92
C ARG A 142 -0.44 24.59 -4.88
N LYS A 143 -0.05 24.39 -6.14
CA LYS A 143 -0.05 25.43 -7.18
C LYS A 143 -1.39 25.57 -7.89
N ASN A 144 -2.32 24.66 -7.67
CA ASN A 144 -3.64 24.73 -8.31
C ASN A 144 -4.43 25.90 -7.71
N PRO A 145 -4.99 26.81 -8.54
CA PRO A 145 -5.77 27.95 -8.09
C PRO A 145 -6.96 27.59 -7.19
N ASP A 146 -7.57 26.41 -7.41
CA ASP A 146 -8.68 25.93 -6.61
C ASP A 146 -8.32 25.72 -5.15
N PHE A 147 -7.05 25.37 -4.84
CA PHE A 147 -6.55 25.23 -3.46
C PHE A 147 -6.04 26.53 -2.85
N LEU A 148 -5.73 27.52 -3.68
CA LEU A 148 -5.28 28.84 -3.22
C LEU A 148 -6.44 29.76 -2.84
N SER A 149 -7.67 29.46 -3.27
CA SER A 149 -8.86 30.27 -2.97
C SER A 149 -9.28 30.05 -1.52
N ALA A 150 -9.02 31.03 -0.67
CA ALA A 150 -9.40 31.02 0.75
C ALA A 150 -10.92 30.87 0.99
N ASP A 151 -11.75 31.20 0.00
CA ASP A 151 -13.21 31.07 0.06
C ASP A 151 -13.70 29.60 -0.02
N LYS A 152 -12.89 28.69 -0.55
CA LYS A 152 -13.28 27.30 -0.77
C LYS A 152 -12.80 26.34 0.33
N TYR A 153 -11.76 26.71 1.07
CA TYR A 153 -11.15 25.86 2.11
C TYR A 153 -10.88 26.64 3.39
N THR A 154 -10.92 25.95 4.52
CA THR A 154 -10.58 26.52 5.82
C THR A 154 -9.21 27.19 5.77
N PRO A 155 -9.00 28.37 6.42
CA PRO A 155 -7.80 29.22 6.25
C PRO A 155 -6.43 28.57 6.51
N GLY A 156 -6.39 27.33 7.02
CA GLY A 156 -5.14 26.64 7.37
C GLY A 156 -4.30 26.17 6.18
N VAL A 157 -4.89 25.82 5.04
CA VAL A 157 -4.17 25.19 3.92
C VAL A 157 -3.20 26.16 3.23
N GLY A 158 -3.60 27.42 3.07
CA GLY A 158 -2.74 28.44 2.45
C GLY A 158 -1.55 28.86 3.32
N LEU A 159 -1.70 28.79 4.65
CA LEU A 159 -0.68 29.21 5.62
C LEU A 159 0.24 28.06 6.06
N THR A 160 -0.32 26.87 6.31
CA THR A 160 0.46 25.70 6.79
C THR A 160 1.02 24.86 5.66
N GLY A 161 0.43 24.95 4.46
CA GLY A 161 0.80 24.11 3.32
C GLY A 161 0.43 22.63 3.52
N GLU A 162 -0.35 22.30 4.53
CA GLU A 162 -0.88 20.96 4.75
C GLU A 162 -2.14 20.77 3.92
N ILE A 163 -2.08 19.81 3.00
CA ILE A 163 -3.25 19.32 2.28
C ILE A 163 -3.72 18.08 3.07
N GLY A 164 -4.65 18.29 4.01
CA GLY A 164 -5.13 17.23 4.89
C GLY A 164 -5.97 16.19 4.17
N MET A 165 -7.17 16.57 3.71
CA MET A 165 -8.12 15.71 3.02
C MET A 165 -8.61 16.38 1.73
N ILE A 166 -8.76 15.59 0.67
CA ILE A 166 -9.33 16.01 -0.62
C ILE A 166 -10.33 14.94 -1.04
N ALA A 167 -11.57 15.35 -1.35
CA ALA A 167 -12.64 14.45 -1.81
C ALA A 167 -12.80 13.21 -0.90
N GLY A 168 -12.77 13.42 0.43
CA GLY A 168 -12.86 12.32 1.40
C GLY A 168 -11.60 11.45 1.52
N CYS A 169 -10.54 11.74 0.75
CA CYS A 169 -9.27 11.01 0.80
C CYS A 169 -8.21 11.75 1.62
N ARG A 170 -7.60 11.06 2.56
CA ARG A 170 -6.38 11.53 3.25
C ARG A 170 -5.18 11.38 2.32
N LEU A 171 -4.44 12.46 2.09
CA LEU A 171 -3.25 12.47 1.25
C LEU A 171 -2.02 12.00 2.01
N VAL A 172 -1.34 11.00 1.47
CA VAL A 172 -0.08 10.48 2.01
C VAL A 172 1.02 10.59 0.95
N PRO A 173 1.98 11.50 1.12
CA PRO A 173 3.08 11.61 0.19
C PRO A 173 4.06 10.44 0.34
N SER A 174 4.34 9.75 -0.76
CA SER A 174 5.31 8.65 -0.80
C SER A 174 6.19 8.74 -2.04
N LYS A 175 7.51 8.60 -1.84
CA LYS A 175 8.47 8.51 -2.95
C LYS A 175 8.41 7.16 -3.69
N LYS A 176 7.66 6.20 -3.16
CA LYS A 176 7.52 4.84 -3.71
C LYS A 176 6.40 4.72 -4.74
N VAL A 177 5.62 5.79 -4.95
CA VAL A 177 4.66 5.86 -6.05
C VAL A 177 5.43 5.75 -7.37
N PRO A 178 5.16 4.71 -8.19
CA PRO A 178 5.93 4.47 -9.41
C PRO A 178 5.64 5.54 -10.47
N LEU A 179 6.70 5.88 -11.19
CA LEU A 179 6.64 6.74 -12.37
C LEU A 179 7.00 5.90 -13.59
N VAL A 180 6.03 5.69 -14.47
CA VAL A 180 6.20 4.94 -15.71
C VAL A 180 5.76 5.84 -16.87
N ASP A 181 6.62 6.01 -17.87
CA ASP A 181 6.34 6.82 -19.07
C ASP A 181 5.82 8.25 -18.81
N GLY A 182 6.31 8.88 -17.72
CA GLY A 182 5.88 10.22 -17.33
C GLY A 182 4.51 10.27 -16.65
N VAL A 183 3.99 9.13 -16.19
CA VAL A 183 2.72 9.00 -15.48
C VAL A 183 2.95 8.41 -14.09
N TYR A 184 2.41 9.06 -13.07
CA TYR A 184 2.37 8.52 -11.71
C TYR A 184 1.15 7.63 -11.54
N ALA A 185 1.35 6.43 -11.01
CA ALA A 185 0.29 5.51 -10.66
C ALA A 185 0.01 5.59 -9.15
N CYS A 186 -1.03 6.33 -8.80
CA CYS A 186 -1.38 6.70 -7.42
C CYS A 186 -2.51 5.80 -6.90
N PRO A 187 -2.27 4.88 -5.96
CA PRO A 187 -3.34 4.06 -5.43
C PRO A 187 -4.20 4.84 -4.42
N ILE A 188 -5.52 4.70 -4.56
CA ILE A 188 -6.52 5.12 -3.58
C ILE A 188 -7.00 3.86 -2.88
N VAL A 189 -6.94 3.83 -1.56
CA VAL A 189 -7.26 2.63 -0.77
C VAL A 189 -8.32 2.96 0.27
N LYS A 190 -9.40 2.18 0.31
CA LYS A 190 -10.37 2.19 1.41
C LYS A 190 -9.75 1.54 2.64
N LEU A 191 -9.87 2.17 3.81
CA LEU A 191 -9.28 1.69 5.06
C LEU A 191 -10.24 0.82 5.86
N GLU A 192 -11.51 1.12 5.85
CA GLU A 192 -12.55 0.46 6.64
C GLU A 192 -13.32 -0.57 5.81
N ALA A 193 -14.03 -1.45 6.52
CA ALA A 193 -15.03 -2.32 5.92
C ALA A 193 -16.14 -1.44 5.32
N ASP A 194 -16.59 -1.80 4.14
CA ASP A 194 -17.75 -1.15 3.52
C ASP A 194 -18.99 -1.52 4.34
N PRO A 195 -19.74 -0.56 4.91
CA PRO A 195 -20.93 -0.87 5.67
C PRO A 195 -22.05 -1.50 4.83
N GLU A 196 -21.97 -1.38 3.51
CA GLU A 196 -22.94 -1.95 2.56
C GLU A 196 -22.59 -3.40 2.19
N VAL A 197 -21.31 -3.75 2.30
CA VAL A 197 -20.82 -5.11 2.08
C VAL A 197 -20.14 -5.56 3.36
N ASP A 198 -20.66 -6.60 4.00
CA ASP A 198 -20.09 -7.22 5.22
C ASP A 198 -18.73 -7.88 4.92
N ASP A 199 -17.80 -7.06 4.45
CA ASP A 199 -16.49 -7.48 3.97
C ASP A 199 -15.38 -7.02 4.91
N GLU A 200 -15.02 -7.90 5.84
CA GLU A 200 -13.90 -7.70 6.79
C GLU A 200 -12.52 -7.83 6.12
N ILE A 201 -12.47 -8.19 4.83
CA ILE A 201 -11.19 -8.43 4.15
C ILE A 201 -10.50 -7.09 3.85
N PRO A 202 -9.29 -6.85 4.37
CA PRO A 202 -8.57 -5.62 4.11
C PRO A 202 -8.11 -5.54 2.64
N ALA A 203 -7.93 -4.33 2.12
CA ALA A 203 -7.41 -4.12 0.76
C ALA A 203 -6.06 -4.84 0.54
N LEU A 204 -5.16 -4.76 1.51
CA LEU A 204 -3.81 -5.33 1.43
C LEU A 204 -3.50 -6.15 2.68
N THR A 205 -2.99 -7.38 2.49
CA THR A 205 -2.50 -8.25 3.56
C THR A 205 -1.01 -8.50 3.39
N ILE A 206 -0.27 -8.41 4.49
CA ILE A 206 1.14 -8.80 4.58
C ILE A 206 1.19 -10.11 5.34
N SER A 207 1.43 -11.21 4.65
CA SER A 207 1.58 -12.51 5.30
C SER A 207 3.04 -12.75 5.61
N ARG A 208 3.35 -12.87 6.91
CA ARG A 208 4.70 -13.13 7.41
C ARG A 208 4.86 -14.61 7.72
N LYS A 209 5.97 -15.16 7.29
CA LYS A 209 6.37 -16.52 7.63
C LYS A 209 7.40 -16.55 8.77
N ARG A 210 8.25 -15.54 8.84
CA ARG A 210 9.21 -15.34 9.90
C ARG A 210 9.42 -13.84 10.10
N GLU A 211 9.40 -13.42 11.34
CA GLU A 211 9.73 -12.05 11.74
C GLU A 211 11.19 -11.71 11.44
N VAL A 212 11.52 -10.44 11.58
CA VAL A 212 12.88 -9.95 11.40
C VAL A 212 13.83 -10.72 12.31
N ASN A 213 14.80 -11.38 11.72
CA ASN A 213 15.88 -12.06 12.41
C ASN A 213 17.17 -11.29 12.17
N ILE A 214 17.93 -11.04 13.24
CA ILE A 214 19.22 -10.37 13.18
C ILE A 214 20.29 -11.37 13.59
N GLU A 215 21.27 -11.57 12.70
CA GLU A 215 22.41 -12.44 12.95
C GLU A 215 23.72 -11.62 12.86
N THR A 216 24.65 -11.95 13.73
CA THR A 216 25.95 -11.30 13.79
C THR A 216 27.06 -12.33 13.61
N GLU A 217 27.94 -12.10 12.65
CA GLU A 217 29.09 -12.94 12.41
C GLU A 217 30.40 -12.12 12.59
N ARG A 218 31.32 -12.67 13.37
CA ARG A 218 32.65 -12.10 13.55
C ARG A 218 33.66 -12.75 12.59
N LYS A 219 34.34 -11.94 11.77
CA LYS A 219 35.43 -12.38 10.90
C LYS A 219 36.80 -11.95 11.46
N PRO A 220 37.50 -12.84 12.20
CA PRO A 220 38.75 -12.46 12.89
C PRO A 220 39.87 -12.08 11.94
N LYS A 221 39.90 -12.68 10.74
CA LYS A 221 40.95 -12.44 9.75
C LYS A 221 40.93 -11.02 9.18
N THR A 222 39.74 -10.47 9.00
CA THR A 222 39.55 -9.12 8.46
C THR A 222 39.19 -8.09 9.53
N ARG A 223 39.16 -8.49 10.80
CA ARG A 223 38.74 -7.63 11.92
C ARG A 223 37.39 -6.92 11.68
N THR A 224 36.45 -7.64 11.07
CA THR A 224 35.16 -7.12 10.69
C THR A 224 34.03 -7.90 11.41
N THR A 225 33.03 -7.19 11.88
CA THR A 225 31.77 -7.78 12.37
C THR A 225 30.70 -7.54 11.32
N GLU A 226 30.10 -8.61 10.81
CA GLU A 226 28.99 -8.55 9.87
C GLU A 226 27.68 -8.72 10.63
N ILE A 227 26.74 -7.81 10.39
CA ILE A 227 25.39 -7.85 10.97
C ILE A 227 24.43 -7.96 9.79
N THR A 228 23.61 -8.99 9.81
CA THR A 228 22.59 -9.24 8.78
C THR A 228 21.21 -9.26 9.40
N ALA A 229 20.25 -8.67 8.70
CA ALA A 229 18.84 -8.76 9.05
C ALA A 229 18.07 -9.36 7.89
N ASP A 230 17.18 -10.31 8.17
CA ASP A 230 16.31 -10.91 7.17
C ASP A 230 14.87 -11.09 7.69
N GLU A 231 13.91 -11.09 6.75
CA GLU A 231 12.50 -11.32 7.00
C GLU A 231 11.90 -12.11 5.84
N PHE A 232 10.97 -13.02 6.15
CA PHE A 232 10.23 -13.80 5.15
C PHE A 232 8.76 -13.38 5.15
N TYR A 233 8.33 -12.76 4.07
CA TYR A 233 6.96 -12.25 3.92
C TYR A 233 6.53 -12.21 2.46
N VAL A 234 5.25 -11.92 2.27
CA VAL A 234 4.68 -11.51 0.98
C VAL A 234 3.57 -10.50 1.21
N ALA A 235 3.53 -9.45 0.39
CA ALA A 235 2.44 -8.50 0.33
C ALA A 235 1.50 -8.89 -0.81
N VAL A 236 0.20 -9.00 -0.52
CA VAL A 236 -0.83 -9.43 -1.47
C VAL A 236 -2.01 -8.47 -1.43
N LEU A 237 -2.51 -8.09 -2.61
CA LEU A 237 -3.79 -7.40 -2.74
C LEU A 237 -4.90 -8.41 -2.45
N SER A 238 -5.56 -8.29 -1.29
CA SER A 238 -6.56 -9.24 -0.81
C SER A 238 -7.96 -8.89 -1.33
N ASN A 239 -8.28 -7.59 -1.41
CA ASN A 239 -9.56 -7.12 -1.94
C ASN A 239 -9.33 -6.03 -3.00
N GLU A 240 -9.65 -6.33 -4.25
CA GLU A 240 -9.50 -5.41 -5.39
C GLU A 240 -10.53 -4.29 -5.38
N ALA A 241 -11.74 -4.55 -4.89
CA ALA A 241 -12.82 -3.56 -4.85
C ALA A 241 -12.48 -2.36 -3.93
N LYS A 242 -11.55 -2.54 -2.99
CA LYS A 242 -11.09 -1.50 -2.06
C LYS A 242 -9.91 -0.67 -2.58
N VAL A 243 -9.48 -0.88 -3.84
CA VAL A 243 -8.33 -0.15 -4.39
C VAL A 243 -8.62 0.35 -5.79
N VAL A 244 -8.50 1.65 -6.00
CA VAL A 244 -8.51 2.30 -7.31
C VAL A 244 -7.11 2.81 -7.63
N LEU A 245 -6.60 2.48 -8.80
CA LEU A 245 -5.33 2.97 -9.30
C LEU A 245 -5.54 4.20 -10.18
N ALA A 246 -5.31 5.39 -9.64
CA ALA A 246 -5.42 6.62 -10.38
C ALA A 246 -4.09 6.98 -11.06
N LYS A 247 -4.14 7.21 -12.37
CA LYS A 247 -2.98 7.57 -13.19
C LYS A 247 -3.01 9.06 -13.50
N PHE A 248 -1.93 9.78 -13.18
CA PHE A 248 -1.81 11.21 -13.45
C PHE A 248 -0.48 11.54 -14.11
N LYS A 249 -0.47 12.55 -14.97
CA LYS A 249 0.76 13.04 -15.61
C LYS A 249 1.72 13.64 -14.58
N ALA A 250 3.03 13.37 -14.76
CA ALA A 250 4.11 13.85 -13.91
C ALA A 250 4.35 15.36 -14.02
#